data_ad7ecbda5aaa34bc68544935ec3427f8
#
_entry.id   ad7ecbda5aaa34bc68544935ec3427f8
#
_cell.length_a   1.000
_cell.length_b   1.000
_cell.length_c   1.000
_cell.angle_alpha   90.00
_cell.angle_beta   90.00
_cell.angle_gamma   90.00
#
_symmetry.space_group_name_H-M   'P 1'
#
loop_
_entity.id
_entity.type
_entity.pdbx_description
1 polymer ?
#
loop_
_entity_poly.entity_id
_entity_poly.type
_entity_poly.pdbx_seq_one_letter_code
_entity_poly.pdbx_strand_id
1 'polypeptide(L)'
;ANQQQFRLLVTQGYMVLDMAEMPVVGDSRTRNDTYRAQIVASAQAAIEHLDSLGLIDPRRVGIGGHSYGGFSAANQLTSSKLFAAGVATSGSFNRTMDPWGFHAEPRTLWQVPEKYFDVSPLMRADKITAPLLLIHGEADDSQSSKPAYSYRMFHALRGLGSTARLVLLP
;
A
#
# COMPACT_ATOMS: atom_id res chain seq x y z
N ALA A 1 14.10 1.87 1.01
CA ALA A 1 14.12 0.42 0.76
C ALA A 1 15.53 0.02 0.35
N ASN A 2 16.04 -1.06 0.93
CA ASN A 2 17.41 -1.49 0.69
C ASN A 2 17.47 -2.08 -0.73
N GLN A 3 18.25 -1.49 -1.65
CA GLN A 3 18.41 -1.95 -3.05
C GLN A 3 18.78 -3.44 -3.18
N GLN A 4 19.34 -4.04 -2.12
CA GLN A 4 19.69 -5.46 -2.08
C GLN A 4 18.46 -6.40 -2.16
N GLN A 5 17.29 -5.98 -1.69
CA GLN A 5 16.08 -6.82 -1.71
C GLN A 5 15.54 -7.04 -3.14
N PHE A 6 15.66 -6.05 -4.01
CA PHE A 6 15.19 -6.17 -5.40
C PHE A 6 16.08 -7.04 -6.27
N ARG A 7 17.40 -7.09 -5.97
CA ARG A 7 18.34 -7.96 -6.69
C ARG A 7 17.97 -9.43 -6.58
N LEU A 8 17.46 -9.85 -5.41
CA LEU A 8 17.02 -11.23 -5.20
C LEU A 8 15.83 -11.57 -6.12
N LEU A 9 14.87 -10.65 -6.29
CA LEU A 9 13.74 -10.88 -7.21
C LEU A 9 14.22 -10.99 -8.66
N VAL A 10 15.13 -10.14 -9.09
CA VAL A 10 15.71 -10.20 -10.44
C VAL A 10 16.41 -11.54 -10.69
N THR A 11 17.18 -12.07 -9.72
CA THR A 11 17.83 -13.38 -9.83
C THR A 11 16.84 -14.55 -9.88
N GLN A 12 15.59 -14.33 -9.46
CA GLN A 12 14.49 -15.30 -9.56
C GLN A 12 13.65 -15.13 -10.85
N GLY A 13 14.10 -14.28 -11.77
CA GLY A 13 13.43 -14.06 -13.06
C GLY A 13 12.31 -13.03 -13.03
N TYR A 14 12.17 -12.25 -11.96
CA TYR A 14 11.23 -11.13 -11.94
C TYR A 14 11.83 -9.90 -12.60
N MET A 15 11.00 -9.18 -13.34
CA MET A 15 11.27 -7.79 -13.68
C MET A 15 10.90 -6.90 -12.49
N VAL A 16 11.72 -5.92 -12.17
CA VAL A 16 11.48 -4.98 -11.08
C VAL A 16 11.44 -3.55 -11.63
N LEU A 17 10.31 -2.89 -11.47
CA LEU A 17 10.20 -1.44 -11.63
C LEU A 17 10.53 -0.80 -10.27
N ASP A 18 11.80 -0.46 -10.10
CA ASP A 18 12.29 0.16 -8.87
C ASP A 18 11.99 1.66 -8.87
N MET A 19 11.85 2.22 -7.67
CA MET A 19 11.55 3.64 -7.44
C MET A 19 10.32 4.15 -8.21
N ALA A 20 9.32 3.28 -8.41
CA ALA A 20 8.07 3.68 -9.03
C ALA A 20 7.34 4.70 -8.14
N GLU A 21 7.25 5.92 -8.60
CA GLU A 21 6.55 6.99 -7.91
C GLU A 21 5.09 7.06 -8.37
N MET A 22 4.20 7.23 -7.40
CA MET A 22 2.78 7.50 -7.64
C MET A 22 2.45 8.87 -7.04
N PRO A 23 2.76 9.97 -7.76
CA PRO A 23 2.60 11.32 -7.24
C PRO A 23 1.13 11.63 -6.99
N VAL A 24 0.85 12.26 -5.85
CA VAL A 24 -0.46 12.82 -5.52
C VAL A 24 -0.40 14.32 -5.71
N VAL A 25 -0.97 14.79 -6.80
CA VAL A 25 -0.91 16.18 -7.26
C VAL A 25 -2.21 16.92 -6.96
N GLY A 26 -2.15 18.25 -6.98
CA GLY A 26 -3.29 19.13 -6.73
C GLY A 26 -3.03 20.13 -5.61
N ASP A 27 -4.06 20.83 -5.20
CA ASP A 27 -3.99 21.80 -4.09
C ASP A 27 -3.56 21.12 -2.78
N SER A 28 -2.70 21.76 -2.03
CA SER A 28 -2.07 21.21 -0.83
C SER A 28 -3.08 20.78 0.26
N ARG A 29 -4.27 21.37 0.28
CA ARG A 29 -5.33 21.06 1.25
C ARG A 29 -6.28 19.97 0.79
N THR A 30 -6.40 19.72 -0.52
CA THR A 30 -7.44 18.83 -1.09
C THR A 30 -6.90 17.72 -1.97
N ARG A 31 -5.60 17.69 -2.29
CA ARG A 31 -5.02 16.66 -3.17
C ARG A 31 -5.29 15.22 -2.73
N ASN A 32 -5.40 14.99 -1.42
CA ASN A 32 -5.73 13.68 -0.88
C ASN A 32 -7.21 13.30 -1.07
N ASP A 33 -8.08 14.22 -1.50
CA ASP A 33 -9.48 13.92 -1.79
C ASP A 33 -9.61 12.95 -2.97
N THR A 34 -8.63 12.96 -3.86
CA THR A 34 -8.56 12.04 -5.00
C THR A 34 -7.38 11.06 -4.90
N TYR A 35 -6.78 10.89 -3.72
CA TYR A 35 -5.59 10.08 -3.48
C TYR A 35 -5.67 8.70 -4.16
N ARG A 36 -6.73 7.94 -3.87
CA ARG A 36 -6.87 6.57 -4.37
C ARG A 36 -6.98 6.51 -5.90
N ALA A 37 -7.75 7.42 -6.49
CA ALA A 37 -7.88 7.48 -7.95
C ALA A 37 -6.53 7.81 -8.61
N GLN A 38 -5.76 8.73 -8.03
CA GLN A 38 -4.47 9.14 -8.56
C GLN A 38 -3.43 8.01 -8.51
N ILE A 39 -3.32 7.30 -7.38
CA ILE A 39 -2.36 6.20 -7.29
C ILE A 39 -2.74 5.04 -8.21
N VAL A 40 -4.04 4.75 -8.38
CA VAL A 40 -4.50 3.71 -9.31
C VAL A 40 -4.19 4.08 -10.75
N ALA A 41 -4.48 5.33 -11.15
CA ALA A 41 -4.17 5.80 -12.49
C ALA A 41 -2.66 5.75 -12.81
N SER A 42 -1.81 6.13 -11.84
CA SER A 42 -0.35 6.05 -12.00
C SER A 42 0.13 4.60 -12.18
N ALA A 43 -0.38 3.68 -11.37
CA ALA A 43 -0.03 2.26 -11.47
C ALA A 43 -0.51 1.65 -12.77
N GLN A 44 -1.73 1.95 -13.19
CA GLN A 44 -2.31 1.48 -14.44
C GLN A 44 -1.47 1.95 -15.64
N ALA A 45 -1.13 3.23 -15.69
CA ALA A 45 -0.29 3.79 -16.77
C ALA A 45 1.08 3.10 -16.87
N ALA A 46 1.71 2.81 -15.71
CA ALA A 46 2.99 2.10 -15.68
C ALA A 46 2.85 0.66 -16.21
N ILE A 47 1.81 -0.07 -15.80
CA ILE A 47 1.54 -1.44 -16.26
C ILE A 47 1.26 -1.45 -17.76
N GLU A 48 0.38 -0.57 -18.25
CA GLU A 48 0.03 -0.46 -19.65
C GLU A 48 1.24 -0.13 -20.52
N HIS A 49 2.11 0.76 -20.04
CA HIS A 49 3.35 1.09 -20.74
C HIS A 49 4.28 -0.12 -20.86
N LEU A 50 4.54 -0.83 -19.76
CA LEU A 50 5.42 -2.00 -19.77
C LEU A 50 4.84 -3.17 -20.57
N ASP A 51 3.52 -3.37 -20.56
CA ASP A 51 2.81 -4.34 -21.38
C ASP A 51 2.95 -3.99 -22.87
N SER A 52 2.77 -2.72 -23.26
CA SER A 52 2.93 -2.27 -24.64
C SER A 52 4.33 -2.49 -25.21
N LEU A 53 5.34 -2.55 -24.34
CA LEU A 53 6.72 -2.90 -24.69
C LEU A 53 6.97 -4.42 -24.74
N GLY A 54 5.96 -5.24 -24.40
CA GLY A 54 6.10 -6.70 -24.34
C GLY A 54 6.99 -7.20 -23.19
N LEU A 55 7.18 -6.37 -22.15
CA LEU A 55 8.12 -6.66 -21.06
C LEU A 55 7.50 -7.44 -19.92
N ILE A 56 6.18 -7.42 -19.77
CA ILE A 56 5.45 -8.05 -18.65
C ILE A 56 4.18 -8.77 -19.13
N ASP A 57 3.65 -9.67 -18.28
CA ASP A 57 2.26 -10.11 -18.33
C ASP A 57 1.48 -9.25 -17.31
N PRO A 58 0.52 -8.41 -17.75
CA PRO A 58 -0.20 -7.51 -16.85
C PRO A 58 -1.04 -8.25 -15.79
N ARG A 59 -1.32 -9.55 -15.99
CA ARG A 59 -2.01 -10.40 -15.00
C ARG A 59 -1.07 -10.93 -13.92
N ARG A 60 0.23 -10.74 -14.05
CA ARG A 60 1.28 -11.27 -13.15
C ARG A 60 2.10 -10.16 -12.49
N VAL A 61 1.51 -9.01 -12.27
CA VAL A 61 2.16 -7.87 -11.63
C VAL A 61 1.92 -7.92 -10.11
N GLY A 62 2.97 -7.83 -9.33
CA GLY A 62 2.92 -7.64 -7.88
C GLY A 62 3.20 -6.19 -7.50
N ILE A 63 2.78 -5.79 -6.31
CA ILE A 63 3.10 -4.49 -5.73
C ILE A 63 3.75 -4.66 -4.38
N GLY A 64 4.77 -3.85 -4.08
CA GLY A 64 5.41 -3.85 -2.77
C GLY A 64 5.85 -2.46 -2.35
N GLY A 65 5.97 -2.26 -1.03
CA GLY A 65 6.47 -1.02 -0.50
C GLY A 65 6.72 -1.04 0.99
N HIS A 66 7.49 -0.06 1.46
CA HIS A 66 7.84 0.15 2.86
C HIS A 66 7.23 1.46 3.36
N SER A 67 6.78 1.50 4.60
CA SER A 67 6.22 2.67 5.27
C SER A 67 5.05 3.26 4.45
N TYR A 68 5.16 4.47 3.90
CA TYR A 68 4.16 5.03 2.99
C TYR A 68 3.95 4.16 1.74
N GLY A 69 4.99 3.51 1.23
CA GLY A 69 4.87 2.55 0.15
C GLY A 69 4.05 1.32 0.53
N GLY A 70 4.17 0.82 1.77
CA GLY A 70 3.34 -0.26 2.29
C GLY A 70 1.86 0.15 2.43
N PHE A 71 1.62 1.37 2.92
CA PHE A 71 0.29 1.98 2.92
C PHE A 71 -0.29 2.11 1.51
N SER A 72 0.51 2.60 0.55
CA SER A 72 0.09 2.76 -0.85
C SER A 72 -0.18 1.39 -1.50
N ALA A 73 0.65 0.38 -1.26
CA ALA A 73 0.45 -0.97 -1.78
C ALA A 73 -0.89 -1.56 -1.29
N ALA A 74 -1.19 -1.45 0.01
CA ALA A 74 -2.47 -1.90 0.54
C ALA A 74 -3.65 -1.11 -0.05
N ASN A 75 -3.52 0.21 -0.24
CA ASN A 75 -4.55 1.03 -0.90
C ASN A 75 -4.79 0.61 -2.35
N GLN A 76 -3.75 0.28 -3.09
CA GLN A 76 -3.86 -0.26 -4.45
C GLN A 76 -4.71 -1.54 -4.48
N LEU A 77 -4.44 -2.47 -3.56
CA LEU A 77 -5.18 -3.74 -3.48
C LEU A 77 -6.65 -3.55 -3.07
N THR A 78 -6.98 -2.51 -2.29
CA THR A 78 -8.38 -2.18 -1.96
C THR A 78 -9.11 -1.46 -3.08
N SER A 79 -8.39 -0.83 -4.02
CA SER A 79 -8.93 0.14 -4.97
C SER A 79 -8.93 -0.35 -6.40
N SER A 80 -8.15 -1.40 -6.71
CA SER A 80 -8.01 -1.94 -8.06
C SER A 80 -7.81 -3.45 -8.05
N LYS A 81 -7.83 -4.06 -9.23
CA LYS A 81 -7.47 -5.46 -9.49
C LYS A 81 -6.22 -5.56 -10.37
N LEU A 82 -5.41 -4.51 -10.39
CA LEU A 82 -4.20 -4.44 -11.20
C LEU A 82 -3.10 -5.40 -10.73
N PHE A 83 -3.15 -5.83 -9.48
CA PHE A 83 -2.07 -6.59 -8.86
C PHE A 83 -2.50 -8.00 -8.44
N ALA A 84 -1.68 -8.98 -8.82
CA ALA A 84 -1.87 -10.39 -8.49
C ALA A 84 -1.47 -10.73 -7.04
N ALA A 85 -0.59 -9.94 -6.43
CA ALA A 85 -0.15 -10.08 -5.04
C ALA A 85 0.43 -8.78 -4.50
N GLY A 86 0.50 -8.64 -3.17
CA GLY A 86 1.10 -7.49 -2.51
C GLY A 86 2.04 -7.85 -1.37
N VAL A 87 3.03 -6.96 -1.15
CA VAL A 87 3.91 -6.97 0.03
C VAL A 87 3.89 -5.59 0.66
N ALA A 88 3.49 -5.50 1.91
CA ALA A 88 3.42 -4.23 2.64
C ALA A 88 4.27 -4.32 3.91
N THR A 89 5.36 -3.56 3.93
CA THR A 89 6.29 -3.53 5.06
C THR A 89 6.09 -2.26 5.88
N SER A 90 5.91 -2.38 7.19
CA SER A 90 5.76 -1.29 8.17
C SER A 90 4.75 -0.22 7.72
N GLY A 91 3.62 -0.65 7.17
CA GLY A 91 2.59 0.25 6.65
C GLY A 91 1.63 0.75 7.73
N SER A 92 1.10 1.96 7.56
CA SER A 92 0.03 2.49 8.37
C SER A 92 -1.32 2.22 7.70
N PHE A 93 -2.02 1.19 8.15
CA PHE A 93 -3.26 0.73 7.47
C PHE A 93 -4.54 1.35 8.02
N ASN A 94 -4.45 2.17 9.07
CA ASN A 94 -5.59 2.87 9.65
C ASN A 94 -5.25 4.30 10.05
N ARG A 95 -5.59 5.26 9.20
CA ARG A 95 -5.28 6.67 9.43
C ARG A 95 -6.10 7.32 10.55
N THR A 96 -7.18 6.70 11.00
CA THR A 96 -7.93 7.21 12.15
C THR A 96 -7.16 7.11 13.46
N MET A 97 -6.07 6.34 13.50
CA MET A 97 -5.15 6.27 14.63
C MET A 97 -4.10 7.39 14.64
N ASP A 98 -3.98 8.15 13.55
CA ASP A 98 -3.10 9.33 13.40
C ASP A 98 -3.95 10.58 13.11
N PRO A 99 -4.77 11.07 14.07
CA PRO A 99 -5.88 11.98 13.78
C PRO A 99 -5.47 13.43 13.47
N TRP A 100 -4.22 13.78 13.62
CA TRP A 100 -3.71 15.16 13.48
C TRP A 100 -3.12 15.47 12.10
N GLY A 101 -3.37 14.66 11.11
CA GLY A 101 -2.82 14.77 9.78
C GLY A 101 -1.94 13.57 9.43
N PHE A 102 -1.68 13.38 8.15
CA PHE A 102 -0.77 12.33 7.68
C PHE A 102 -0.15 12.75 6.34
N HIS A 103 1.15 12.51 6.19
CA HIS A 103 1.88 12.94 5.01
C HIS A 103 1.53 14.38 4.62
N ALA A 104 0.98 14.57 3.45
CA ALA A 104 0.59 15.88 2.96
C ALA A 104 -0.89 16.21 3.22
N GLU A 105 -1.53 15.58 4.20
CA GLU A 105 -2.88 15.89 4.66
C GLU A 105 -2.82 16.80 5.89
N PRO A 106 -3.09 18.09 5.76
CA PRO A 106 -3.03 19.02 6.88
C PRO A 106 -4.30 19.04 7.74
N ARG A 107 -5.40 18.49 7.22
CA ARG A 107 -6.69 18.49 7.92
C ARG A 107 -6.74 17.34 8.93
N THR A 108 -7.33 17.58 10.07
CA THR A 108 -7.49 16.58 11.12
C THR A 108 -8.63 15.61 10.82
N LEU A 109 -8.65 14.48 11.54
CA LEU A 109 -9.74 13.49 11.47
C LEU A 109 -11.11 14.14 11.68
N TRP A 110 -11.23 15.06 12.62
CA TRP A 110 -12.53 15.70 12.93
C TRP A 110 -12.96 16.73 11.89
N GLN A 111 -12.04 17.26 11.08
CA GLN A 111 -12.36 18.16 9.97
C GLN A 111 -12.80 17.41 8.73
N VAL A 112 -12.24 16.23 8.46
CA VAL A 112 -12.51 15.44 7.25
C VAL A 112 -12.57 13.94 7.56
N PRO A 113 -13.49 13.49 8.44
CA PRO A 113 -13.53 12.10 8.90
C PRO A 113 -13.67 11.10 7.74
N GLU A 114 -14.50 11.41 6.74
CA GLU A 114 -14.71 10.53 5.59
C GLU A 114 -13.40 10.28 4.83
N LYS A 115 -12.51 11.27 4.79
CA LYS A 115 -11.23 11.15 4.11
C LYS A 115 -10.30 10.18 4.85
N TYR A 116 -10.26 10.27 6.16
CA TYR A 116 -9.47 9.33 6.98
C TYR A 116 -9.96 7.88 6.82
N PHE A 117 -11.28 7.67 6.74
CA PHE A 117 -11.85 6.35 6.44
C PHE A 117 -11.51 5.91 5.02
N ASP A 118 -11.71 6.77 4.02
CA ASP A 118 -11.51 6.44 2.60
C ASP A 118 -10.07 6.01 2.30
N VAL A 119 -9.08 6.69 2.86
CA VAL A 119 -7.66 6.36 2.62
C VAL A 119 -7.11 5.25 3.54
N SER A 120 -7.90 4.76 4.50
CA SER A 120 -7.49 3.69 5.41
C SER A 120 -7.73 2.31 4.80
N PRO A 121 -6.69 1.55 4.38
CA PRO A 121 -6.88 0.22 3.81
C PRO A 121 -7.65 -0.73 4.72
N LEU A 122 -7.48 -0.62 6.04
CA LEU A 122 -8.19 -1.44 7.02
C LEU A 122 -9.71 -1.32 6.88
N MET A 123 -10.24 -0.11 6.64
CA MET A 123 -11.67 0.14 6.48
C MET A 123 -12.26 -0.44 5.19
N ARG A 124 -11.40 -0.96 4.33
CA ARG A 124 -11.72 -1.53 3.02
C ARG A 124 -11.06 -2.89 2.81
N ALA A 125 -10.67 -3.56 3.90
CA ALA A 125 -9.99 -4.86 3.85
C ALA A 125 -10.83 -5.93 3.12
N ASP A 126 -12.17 -5.81 3.15
CA ASP A 126 -13.13 -6.64 2.41
C ASP A 126 -12.99 -6.57 0.88
N LYS A 127 -12.30 -5.56 0.35
CA LYS A 127 -12.03 -5.39 -1.09
C LYS A 127 -10.74 -6.08 -1.53
N ILE A 128 -9.87 -6.50 -0.61
CA ILE A 128 -8.62 -7.18 -0.92
C ILE A 128 -8.89 -8.65 -1.24
N THR A 129 -8.72 -9.01 -2.51
CA THR A 129 -8.84 -10.39 -2.99
C THR A 129 -7.50 -11.02 -3.33
N ALA A 130 -6.48 -10.20 -3.63
CA ALA A 130 -5.13 -10.66 -3.89
C ALA A 130 -4.41 -11.06 -2.58
N PRO A 131 -3.53 -12.08 -2.59
CA PRO A 131 -2.70 -12.40 -1.44
C PRO A 131 -1.88 -11.19 -0.96
N LEU A 132 -1.83 -10.97 0.36
CA LEU A 132 -1.06 -9.89 0.97
C LEU A 132 -0.10 -10.42 2.04
N LEU A 133 1.19 -10.17 1.82
CA LEU A 133 2.23 -10.36 2.83
C LEU A 133 2.44 -9.04 3.59
N LEU A 134 2.27 -9.10 4.90
CA LEU A 134 2.56 -8.01 5.83
C LEU A 134 3.88 -8.33 6.54
N ILE A 135 4.81 -7.37 6.57
CA ILE A 135 6.08 -7.49 7.29
C ILE A 135 6.23 -6.30 8.23
N HIS A 136 6.63 -6.53 9.48
CA HIS A 136 6.82 -5.45 10.45
C HIS A 136 7.92 -5.81 11.45
N GLY A 137 8.71 -4.82 11.86
CA GLY A 137 9.63 -4.96 12.99
C GLY A 137 8.86 -4.94 14.31
N GLU A 138 9.09 -5.89 15.21
CA GLU A 138 8.39 -5.91 16.51
C GLU A 138 8.74 -4.72 17.39
N ALA A 139 9.97 -4.22 17.25
CA ALA A 139 10.47 -3.06 18.00
C ALA A 139 10.26 -1.72 17.28
N ASP A 140 9.45 -1.67 16.19
CA ASP A 140 9.15 -0.42 15.49
C ASP A 140 8.29 0.49 16.39
N ASP A 141 8.90 1.57 16.89
CA ASP A 141 8.28 2.56 17.76
C ASP A 141 7.81 3.83 17.03
N SER A 142 7.90 3.83 15.70
CA SER A 142 7.46 4.97 14.89
C SER A 142 5.98 5.27 15.13
N GLN A 143 5.65 6.54 15.34
CA GLN A 143 4.28 6.93 15.71
C GLN A 143 3.25 6.55 14.66
N SER A 144 3.61 6.62 13.39
CA SER A 144 2.69 6.43 12.27
C SER A 144 2.70 5.03 11.65
N SER A 145 3.55 4.12 12.12
CA SER A 145 3.65 2.76 11.57
C SER A 145 3.98 1.70 12.62
N LYS A 146 3.29 1.73 13.77
CA LYS A 146 3.49 0.73 14.82
C LYS A 146 3.05 -0.68 14.38
N PRO A 147 3.65 -1.75 14.93
CA PRO A 147 3.28 -3.14 14.62
C PRO A 147 1.78 -3.42 14.76
N ALA A 148 1.09 -2.72 15.65
CA ALA A 148 -0.35 -2.81 15.86
C ALA A 148 -1.16 -2.61 14.57
N TYR A 149 -0.68 -1.80 13.62
CA TYR A 149 -1.35 -1.60 12.34
C TYR A 149 -1.34 -2.88 11.50
N SER A 150 -0.19 -3.55 11.43
CA SER A 150 -0.06 -4.82 10.70
C SER A 150 -0.84 -5.94 11.36
N TYR A 151 -0.84 -6.05 12.68
CA TYR A 151 -1.68 -7.00 13.41
C TYR A 151 -3.16 -6.81 13.11
N ARG A 152 -3.68 -5.59 13.19
CA ARG A 152 -5.09 -5.29 12.92
C ARG A 152 -5.48 -5.61 11.48
N MET A 153 -4.63 -5.23 10.52
CA MET A 153 -4.86 -5.53 9.10
C MET A 153 -4.84 -7.02 8.84
N PHE A 154 -3.87 -7.76 9.39
CA PHE A 154 -3.80 -9.22 9.27
C PHE A 154 -5.05 -9.92 9.83
N HIS A 155 -5.49 -9.54 11.03
CA HIS A 155 -6.68 -10.12 11.64
C HIS A 155 -7.95 -9.82 10.84
N ALA A 156 -8.10 -8.61 10.31
CA ALA A 156 -9.22 -8.26 9.45
C ALA A 156 -9.23 -9.14 8.18
N LEU A 157 -8.11 -9.27 7.48
CA LEU A 157 -7.99 -10.10 6.28
C LEU A 157 -8.28 -11.57 6.57
N ARG A 158 -7.76 -12.12 7.67
CA ARG A 158 -8.00 -13.50 8.08
C ARG A 158 -9.48 -13.73 8.42
N GLY A 159 -10.09 -12.80 9.13
CA GLY A 159 -11.53 -12.88 9.47
C GLY A 159 -12.43 -12.80 8.24
N LEU A 160 -12.00 -12.12 7.19
CA LEU A 160 -12.69 -12.04 5.89
C LEU A 160 -12.39 -13.21 4.95
N GLY A 161 -11.55 -14.17 5.37
CA GLY A 161 -11.16 -15.32 4.53
C GLY A 161 -10.15 -15.01 3.44
N SER A 162 -9.53 -13.82 3.46
CA SER A 162 -8.52 -13.43 2.49
C SER A 162 -7.19 -14.15 2.74
N THR A 163 -6.43 -14.41 1.68
CA THR A 163 -5.08 -14.96 1.77
C THR A 163 -4.14 -13.90 2.31
N ALA A 164 -3.70 -14.03 3.56
CA ALA A 164 -2.80 -13.10 4.19
C ALA A 164 -1.77 -13.81 5.07
N ARG A 165 -0.56 -13.26 5.13
CA ARG A 165 0.51 -13.68 6.04
C ARG A 165 1.09 -12.45 6.74
N LEU A 166 1.37 -12.59 8.03
CA LEU A 166 2.12 -11.60 8.82
C LEU A 166 3.47 -12.21 9.22
N VAL A 167 4.54 -11.48 8.95
CA VAL A 167 5.90 -11.77 9.40
C VAL A 167 6.34 -10.64 10.31
N LEU A 168 6.73 -10.99 11.52
CA LEU A 168 7.32 -10.06 12.48
C LEU A 168 8.82 -10.31 12.55
N LEU A 169 9.57 -9.23 12.50
CA LEU A 169 11.03 -9.24 12.59
C LEU A 169 11.41 -8.74 13.99
N PRO A 170 12.31 -9.43 14.72
CA PRO A 170 12.77 -9.01 16.03
C PRO A 170 13.56 -7.69 15.99
#